data_1509d4ec39d2d47dd49aa4b713b4be41
#
_entry.id   1509d4ec39d2d47dd49aa4b713b4be41
#
_cell.length_a   1.000
_cell.length_b   1.000
_cell.length_c   1.000
_cell.angle_alpha   90.00
_cell.angle_beta   90.00
_cell.angle_gamma   90.00
#
_symmetry.space_group_name_H-M   'P 1'
#
loop_
_entity.id
_entity.type
_entity.pdbx_description
1 polymer ?
#
loop_
_entity_poly.entity_id
_entity_poly.type
_entity_poly.pdbx_seq_one_letter_code
_entity_poly.pdbx_strand_id
1 'polypeptide(L)'
;FKNHAIGVVPIDEDGNVILVGQYRFPHAAYSWEIPEGGGPAGSTILESAQRELREECGVTARNWLEVVGMDLSNSVTNEKGTAFLAWDLSHGAAQPEDDEQLHVVRVPFREALERVKRGEIRDSLSVAAILRVALMSLQGELLEPLRGLIRV
;
A
#
# COMPACT_ATOMS: atom_id res chain seq x y z
N PHE A 1 17.36 6.90 13.67
CA PHE A 1 16.97 5.72 12.94
C PHE A 1 15.57 5.90 12.38
N LYS A 2 15.42 5.78 11.09
CA LYS A 2 14.13 5.95 10.44
C LYS A 2 13.42 4.62 10.45
N ASN A 3 12.54 4.43 11.39
CA ASN A 3 12.13 3.07 11.62
C ASN A 3 10.65 2.86 11.47
N HIS A 4 10.04 3.59 10.55
CA HIS A 4 8.64 3.38 10.28
C HIS A 4 8.42 3.23 8.78
N ALA A 5 8.17 2.01 8.33
CA ALA A 5 7.73 1.73 6.97
C ALA A 5 6.22 1.97 6.89
N ILE A 6 5.78 2.57 5.81
CA ILE A 6 4.39 2.95 5.62
C ILE A 6 3.92 2.46 4.26
N GLY A 7 2.77 1.81 4.24
CA GLY A 7 2.13 1.34 3.04
C GLY A 7 0.72 1.87 2.90
N VAL A 8 0.26 1.96 1.67
CA VAL A 8 -1.08 2.44 1.35
C VAL A 8 -1.76 1.45 0.41
N VAL A 9 -3.00 1.12 0.70
CA VAL A 9 -3.89 0.38 -0.21
C VAL A 9 -4.88 1.41 -0.76
N PRO A 10 -4.59 2.01 -1.93
CA PRO A 10 -5.47 3.04 -2.51
C PRO A 10 -6.53 2.36 -3.35
N ILE A 11 -7.80 2.67 -3.09
CA ILE A 11 -8.95 2.11 -3.79
C ILE A 11 -9.61 3.21 -4.59
N ASP A 12 -9.73 3.00 -5.90
CA ASP A 12 -10.41 3.96 -6.78
C ASP A 12 -11.93 3.71 -6.83
N GLU A 13 -12.63 4.54 -7.58
CA GLU A 13 -14.08 4.51 -7.69
C GLU A 13 -14.63 3.24 -8.36
N ASP A 14 -13.79 2.49 -9.04
CA ASP A 14 -14.16 1.23 -9.69
C ASP A 14 -13.81 0.01 -8.84
N GLY A 15 -13.25 0.22 -7.65
CA GLY A 15 -12.84 -0.87 -6.76
C GLY A 15 -11.48 -1.45 -7.11
N ASN A 16 -10.69 -0.73 -7.91
CA ASN A 16 -9.34 -1.14 -8.22
C ASN A 16 -8.38 -0.66 -7.15
N VAL A 17 -7.38 -1.49 -6.87
CA VAL A 17 -6.24 -1.09 -6.05
C VAL A 17 -5.09 -0.67 -6.95
N ILE A 18 -4.38 0.37 -6.54
CA ILE A 18 -3.19 0.83 -7.24
C ILE A 18 -1.98 0.07 -6.70
N LEU A 19 -1.25 -0.58 -7.61
CA LEU A 19 -0.01 -1.30 -7.30
C LEU A 19 1.14 -0.65 -8.04
N VAL A 20 2.32 -0.78 -7.44
CA VAL A 20 3.57 -0.27 -7.99
C VAL A 20 4.49 -1.46 -8.25
N GLY A 21 5.06 -1.51 -9.45
CA GLY A 21 6.02 -2.54 -9.80
C GLY A 21 7.41 -1.96 -9.97
N GLN A 22 8.42 -2.64 -9.44
CA GLN A 22 9.81 -2.26 -9.63
C GLN A 22 10.74 -3.46 -9.48
N TYR A 23 11.91 -3.35 -10.08
CA TYR A 23 12.94 -4.37 -9.91
C TYR A 23 13.64 -4.16 -8.56
N ARG A 24 13.70 -5.22 -7.75
CA ARG A 24 14.37 -5.22 -6.45
C ARG A 24 15.70 -5.95 -6.54
N PHE A 25 16.80 -5.24 -6.56
CA PHE A 25 18.14 -5.82 -6.69
C PHE A 25 18.49 -6.84 -5.61
N PRO A 26 18.17 -6.63 -4.33
CA PRO A 26 18.49 -7.64 -3.30
C PRO A 26 17.86 -8.99 -3.56
N HIS A 27 16.73 -9.02 -4.25
CA HIS A 27 15.99 -10.25 -4.56
C HIS A 27 16.20 -10.72 -6.01
N ALA A 28 16.89 -9.93 -6.81
CA ALA A 28 17.10 -10.17 -8.26
C ALA A 28 15.79 -10.49 -8.98
N ALA A 29 14.71 -9.78 -8.62
CA ALA A 29 13.38 -10.05 -9.12
C ALA A 29 12.53 -8.78 -9.24
N TYR A 30 11.57 -8.82 -10.15
CA TYR A 30 10.56 -7.78 -10.29
C TYR A 30 9.51 -7.96 -9.18
N SER A 31 9.22 -6.87 -8.46
CA SER A 31 8.32 -6.91 -7.31
C SER A 31 7.08 -6.04 -7.56
N TRP A 32 5.91 -6.60 -7.30
CA TRP A 32 4.64 -5.87 -7.26
C TRP A 32 4.29 -5.59 -5.81
N GLU A 33 4.03 -4.32 -5.50
CA GLU A 33 3.85 -3.85 -4.12
C GLU A 33 2.74 -2.81 -4.06
N ILE A 34 2.16 -2.63 -2.89
CA ILE A 34 1.39 -1.40 -2.64
C ILE A 34 2.36 -0.21 -2.60
N PRO A 35 1.90 1.02 -2.87
CA PRO A 35 2.74 2.20 -2.63
C PRO A 35 3.25 2.20 -1.20
N GLU A 36 4.57 2.34 -1.03
CA GLU A 36 5.16 2.29 0.30
C GLU A 36 6.49 3.05 0.37
N GLY A 37 6.84 3.47 1.57
CA GLY A 37 8.08 4.18 1.83
C GLY A 37 8.32 4.37 3.31
N GLY A 38 9.33 5.15 3.66
CA GLY A 38 9.67 5.46 5.03
C GLY A 38 9.30 6.88 5.43
N GLY A 39 8.92 7.06 6.67
CA GLY A 39 8.64 8.37 7.23
C GLY A 39 9.89 9.05 7.76
N PRO A 40 10.19 10.31 7.39
CA PRO A 40 11.26 11.06 8.03
C PRO A 40 10.87 11.44 9.46
N ALA A 41 11.89 11.66 10.28
CA ALA A 41 11.68 12.17 11.63
C ALA A 41 10.93 13.51 11.58
N GLY A 42 9.95 13.69 12.48
CA GLY A 42 9.17 14.91 12.55
C GLY A 42 7.87 14.91 11.76
N SER A 43 7.67 13.95 10.84
CA SER A 43 6.39 13.78 10.16
C SER A 43 5.53 12.75 10.89
N THR A 44 4.20 12.91 10.82
CA THR A 44 3.30 11.87 11.29
C THR A 44 3.30 10.70 10.31
N ILE A 45 2.83 9.54 10.78
CA ILE A 45 2.69 8.35 9.93
C ILE A 45 1.74 8.64 8.77
N LEU A 46 0.62 9.32 9.05
CA LEU A 46 -0.35 9.67 8.01
C LEU A 46 0.23 10.65 6.98
N GLU A 47 0.94 11.68 7.41
CA GLU A 47 1.59 12.62 6.50
C GLU A 47 2.58 11.90 5.58
N SER A 48 3.32 10.94 6.12
CA SER A 48 4.25 10.14 5.33
C SER A 48 3.53 9.25 4.33
N ALA A 49 2.40 8.65 4.72
CA ALA A 49 1.57 7.85 3.80
C ALA A 49 1.02 8.72 2.66
N GLN A 50 0.54 9.91 2.98
CA GLN A 50 0.03 10.86 1.98
C GLN A 50 1.12 11.27 0.99
N ARG A 51 2.33 11.51 1.49
CA ARG A 51 3.47 11.89 0.65
C ARG A 51 3.85 10.75 -0.29
N GLU A 52 3.98 9.51 0.22
CA GLU A 52 4.38 8.37 -0.60
C GLU A 52 3.35 8.09 -1.71
N LEU A 53 2.08 8.18 -1.40
CA LEU A 53 1.04 7.98 -2.42
C LEU A 53 1.15 9.03 -3.53
N ARG A 54 1.39 10.28 -3.17
CA ARG A 54 1.55 11.35 -4.14
C ARG A 54 2.83 11.20 -4.96
N GLU A 55 3.94 10.89 -4.31
CA GLU A 55 5.24 10.75 -4.98
C GLU A 55 5.28 9.56 -5.93
N GLU A 56 4.81 8.40 -5.50
CA GLU A 56 4.88 7.18 -6.30
C GLU A 56 3.79 7.07 -7.36
N CYS A 57 2.59 7.56 -7.06
CA CYS A 57 1.43 7.32 -7.93
C CYS A 57 0.81 8.60 -8.49
N GLY A 58 1.19 9.77 -8.01
CA GLY A 58 0.55 11.03 -8.40
C GLY A 58 -0.88 11.13 -7.90
N VAL A 59 -1.21 10.49 -6.79
CA VAL A 59 -2.57 10.37 -6.27
C VAL A 59 -2.65 10.98 -4.88
N THR A 60 -3.74 11.70 -4.62
CA THR A 60 -4.15 12.10 -3.28
C THR A 60 -5.46 11.42 -2.93
N ALA A 61 -5.73 11.25 -1.65
CA ALA A 61 -6.95 10.63 -1.17
C ALA A 61 -7.59 11.51 -0.10
N ARG A 62 -8.92 11.57 -0.12
CA ARG A 62 -9.67 12.33 0.88
C ARG A 62 -9.84 11.56 2.18
N ASN A 63 -9.95 10.23 2.11
CA ASN A 63 -10.26 9.39 3.26
C ASN A 63 -9.14 8.37 3.53
N TRP A 64 -8.82 8.20 4.80
CA TRP A 64 -7.72 7.35 5.27
C TRP A 64 -8.17 6.55 6.48
N LEU A 65 -7.79 5.27 6.50
CA LEU A 65 -8.05 4.38 7.63
C LEU A 65 -6.84 3.50 7.87
N GLU A 66 -6.25 3.56 9.06
CA GLU A 66 -5.20 2.63 9.44
C GLU A 66 -5.80 1.23 9.58
N VAL A 67 -5.21 0.24 8.92
CA VAL A 67 -5.75 -1.12 8.90
C VAL A 67 -4.87 -2.14 9.61
N VAL A 68 -3.56 -1.92 9.64
CA VAL A 68 -2.65 -2.84 10.33
C VAL A 68 -1.37 -2.13 10.76
N GLY A 69 -0.89 -2.47 11.94
CA GLY A 69 0.44 -2.12 12.42
C GLY A 69 1.20 -3.39 12.73
N MET A 70 2.52 -3.39 12.51
CA MET A 70 3.32 -4.59 12.69
C MET A 70 4.76 -4.24 13.07
N ASP A 71 5.42 -5.20 13.67
CA ASP A 71 6.86 -5.22 13.78
C ASP A 71 7.42 -5.97 12.59
N LEU A 72 8.28 -5.33 11.78
CA LEU A 72 8.77 -5.95 10.55
C LEU A 72 9.79 -7.05 10.84
N SER A 73 10.51 -6.94 11.97
CA SER A 73 11.37 -8.00 12.46
C SER A 73 11.36 -7.96 13.98
N ASN A 74 11.17 -9.09 14.62
CA ASN A 74 11.19 -9.16 16.08
C ASN A 74 12.57 -9.54 16.65
N SER A 75 13.58 -9.67 15.80
CA SER A 75 14.88 -10.16 16.22
C SER A 75 16.08 -9.38 15.67
N VAL A 76 15.93 -8.70 14.54
CA VAL A 76 17.05 -8.06 13.84
C VAL A 76 16.97 -6.54 13.89
N THR A 77 15.79 -5.98 13.84
CA THR A 77 15.57 -4.54 13.83
C THR A 77 14.31 -4.17 14.60
N ASN A 78 14.24 -2.94 15.06
CA ASN A 78 13.05 -2.40 15.73
C ASN A 78 12.13 -1.66 14.75
N GLU A 79 12.28 -1.89 13.44
CA GLU A 79 11.48 -1.22 12.44
C GLU A 79 10.01 -1.61 12.56
N LYS A 80 9.15 -0.60 12.54
CA LYS A 80 7.69 -0.75 12.56
C LYS A 80 7.13 -0.58 11.16
N GLY A 81 5.98 -1.18 10.91
CA GLY A 81 5.24 -0.98 9.68
C GLY A 81 3.79 -0.62 9.98
N THR A 82 3.22 0.27 9.20
CA THR A 82 1.82 0.65 9.29
C THR A 82 1.24 0.74 7.88
N ALA A 83 0.08 0.16 7.65
CA ALA A 83 -0.62 0.28 6.38
C ALA A 83 -1.97 0.97 6.56
N PHE A 84 -2.30 1.77 5.56
CA PHE A 84 -3.55 2.51 5.47
C PHE A 84 -4.36 2.06 4.27
N LEU A 85 -5.67 2.08 4.42
CA LEU A 85 -6.61 2.08 3.32
C LEU A 85 -6.89 3.53 2.97
N ALA A 86 -6.90 3.87 1.68
CA ALA A 86 -7.15 5.23 1.20
C ALA A 86 -8.16 5.18 0.06
N TRP A 87 -9.11 6.13 0.05
CA TRP A 87 -10.13 6.16 -1.00
C TRP A 87 -10.61 7.60 -1.24
N ASP A 88 -11.50 7.75 -2.21
CA ASP A 88 -11.89 9.05 -2.76
C ASP A 88 -10.66 9.75 -3.32
N LEU A 89 -10.13 9.14 -4.40
CA LEU A 89 -8.85 9.50 -4.98
C LEU A 89 -8.97 10.66 -5.98
N SER A 90 -7.94 11.51 -5.99
CA SER A 90 -7.74 12.53 -7.03
C SER A 90 -6.36 12.34 -7.64
N HIS A 91 -6.25 12.64 -8.93
CA HIS A 91 -5.04 12.35 -9.71
C HIS A 91 -4.28 13.62 -10.06
N GLY A 92 -2.95 13.53 -10.00
CA GLY A 92 -2.01 14.55 -10.43
C GLY A 92 -0.81 13.89 -11.09
N ALA A 93 0.29 14.62 -11.24
CA ALA A 93 1.52 14.06 -11.77
C ALA A 93 2.29 13.32 -10.67
N ALA A 94 2.77 12.11 -10.97
CA ALA A 94 3.67 11.39 -10.08
C ALA A 94 5.02 12.11 -9.99
N GLN A 95 5.64 12.04 -8.81
CA GLN A 95 6.94 12.66 -8.55
C GLN A 95 7.88 11.64 -7.91
N PRO A 96 8.24 10.56 -8.65
CA PRO A 96 9.17 9.58 -8.13
C PRO A 96 10.56 10.19 -7.95
N GLU A 97 11.36 9.59 -7.06
CA GLU A 97 12.76 9.98 -6.94
C GLU A 97 13.50 9.63 -8.24
N ASP A 98 14.56 10.39 -8.56
CA ASP A 98 15.24 10.34 -9.86
C ASP A 98 15.75 8.95 -10.25
N ASP A 99 16.05 8.10 -9.28
CA ASP A 99 16.58 6.75 -9.51
C ASP A 99 15.47 5.68 -9.47
N GLU A 100 14.23 6.05 -9.26
CA GLU A 100 13.12 5.10 -9.21
C GLU A 100 12.45 4.98 -10.57
N GLN A 101 12.38 3.75 -11.08
CA GLN A 101 11.62 3.40 -12.27
C GLN A 101 10.42 2.57 -11.83
N LEU A 102 9.29 3.24 -11.68
CA LEU A 102 8.06 2.64 -11.17
C LEU A 102 7.06 2.45 -12.30
N HIS A 103 6.45 1.26 -12.33
CA HIS A 103 5.26 1.00 -13.12
C HIS A 103 4.05 1.05 -12.21
N VAL A 104 3.07 1.86 -12.55
CA VAL A 104 1.84 2.00 -11.77
C VAL A 104 0.71 1.31 -12.54
N VAL A 105 0.04 0.36 -11.87
CA VAL A 105 -1.09 -0.36 -12.47
C VAL A 105 -2.29 -0.31 -11.53
N ARG A 106 -3.46 -0.49 -12.11
CA ARG A 106 -4.72 -0.63 -11.38
C ARG A 106 -5.28 -1.99 -11.65
N VAL A 107 -5.57 -2.73 -10.59
CA VAL A 107 -6.17 -4.06 -10.72
C VAL A 107 -7.34 -4.16 -9.75
N PRO A 108 -8.39 -4.93 -10.07
CA PRO A 108 -9.44 -5.21 -9.11
C PRO A 108 -8.84 -5.73 -7.81
N PHE A 109 -9.42 -5.37 -6.68
CA PHE A 109 -8.89 -5.82 -5.38
C PHE A 109 -8.73 -7.35 -5.34
N ARG A 110 -9.70 -8.08 -5.90
CA ARG A 110 -9.61 -9.55 -5.99
C ARG A 110 -8.34 -10.01 -6.69
N GLU A 111 -7.93 -9.33 -7.77
CA GLU A 111 -6.71 -9.68 -8.49
C GLU A 111 -5.46 -9.43 -7.63
N ALA A 112 -5.42 -8.36 -6.87
CA ALA A 112 -4.32 -8.12 -5.92
C ALA A 112 -4.26 -9.25 -4.89
N LEU A 113 -5.41 -9.67 -4.36
CA LEU A 113 -5.49 -10.79 -3.43
C LEU A 113 -4.99 -12.10 -4.07
N GLU A 114 -5.37 -12.37 -5.32
CA GLU A 114 -4.89 -13.55 -6.04
C GLU A 114 -3.38 -13.50 -6.26
N ARG A 115 -2.81 -12.32 -6.53
CA ARG A 115 -1.36 -12.16 -6.66
C ARG A 115 -0.62 -12.46 -5.35
N VAL A 116 -1.21 -12.11 -4.21
CA VAL A 116 -0.66 -12.53 -2.90
C VAL A 116 -0.70 -14.05 -2.77
N LYS A 117 -1.84 -14.66 -3.09
CA LYS A 117 -2.02 -16.11 -2.99
C LYS A 117 -1.07 -16.89 -3.89
N ARG A 118 -0.79 -16.38 -5.09
CA ARG A 118 0.14 -17.03 -6.03
C ARG A 118 1.61 -16.73 -5.74
N GLY A 119 1.91 -15.87 -4.77
CA GLY A 119 3.28 -15.49 -4.45
C GLY A 119 3.89 -14.47 -5.40
N GLU A 120 3.08 -13.77 -6.18
CA GLU A 120 3.55 -12.67 -7.04
C GLU A 120 3.73 -11.37 -6.27
N ILE A 121 2.94 -11.14 -5.23
CA ILE A 121 3.14 -10.08 -4.25
C ILE A 121 3.73 -10.74 -3.01
N ARG A 122 4.96 -10.39 -2.68
CA ARG A 122 5.72 -11.04 -1.60
C ARG A 122 6.23 -10.07 -0.54
N ASP A 123 6.22 -8.78 -0.83
CA ASP A 123 6.61 -7.76 0.12
C ASP A 123 5.75 -7.86 1.39
N SER A 124 6.39 -7.91 2.56
CA SER A 124 5.68 -8.21 3.82
C SER A 124 4.56 -7.22 4.13
N LEU A 125 4.81 -5.93 3.94
CA LEU A 125 3.81 -4.90 4.22
C LEU A 125 2.63 -4.99 3.25
N SER A 126 2.91 -5.24 1.97
CA SER A 126 1.86 -5.43 0.96
C SER A 126 1.01 -6.67 1.25
N VAL A 127 1.65 -7.79 1.58
CA VAL A 127 0.96 -9.03 1.92
C VAL A 127 0.05 -8.82 3.13
N ALA A 128 0.57 -8.26 4.20
CA ALA A 128 -0.21 -8.04 5.42
C ALA A 128 -1.38 -7.08 5.17
N ALA A 129 -1.15 -5.99 4.46
CA ALA A 129 -2.18 -4.99 4.19
C ALA A 129 -3.32 -5.55 3.33
N ILE A 130 -2.99 -6.24 2.25
CA ILE A 130 -3.99 -6.81 1.34
C ILE A 130 -4.81 -7.89 2.07
N LEU A 131 -4.16 -8.77 2.81
CA LEU A 131 -4.86 -9.81 3.58
C LEU A 131 -5.74 -9.21 4.68
N ARG A 132 -5.29 -8.15 5.34
CA ARG A 132 -6.07 -7.47 6.38
C ARG A 132 -7.32 -6.84 5.80
N VAL A 133 -7.22 -6.16 4.66
CA VAL A 133 -8.37 -5.56 3.97
C VAL A 133 -9.34 -6.65 3.50
N ALA A 134 -8.84 -7.76 2.97
CA ALA A 134 -9.67 -8.89 2.58
C ALA A 134 -10.45 -9.45 3.78
N LEU A 135 -9.78 -9.60 4.92
CA LEU A 135 -10.43 -10.07 6.15
C LEU A 135 -11.52 -9.09 6.61
N MET A 136 -11.24 -7.79 6.56
CA MET A 136 -12.24 -6.77 6.91
C MET A 136 -13.46 -6.86 6.01
N SER A 137 -13.26 -7.09 4.71
CA SER A 137 -14.36 -7.28 3.77
C SER A 137 -15.19 -8.51 4.13
N LEU A 138 -14.56 -9.63 4.38
CA LEU A 138 -15.23 -10.89 4.73
C LEU A 138 -16.01 -10.79 6.04
N GLN A 139 -15.50 -10.04 6.99
CA GLN A 139 -16.14 -9.87 8.30
C GLN A 139 -17.16 -8.73 8.36
N GLY A 140 -17.38 -8.04 7.24
CA GLY A 140 -18.34 -6.94 7.18
C GLY A 140 -17.92 -5.69 7.94
N GLU A 141 -16.62 -5.50 8.13
CA GLU A 141 -16.08 -4.34 8.86
C GLU A 141 -15.93 -3.08 7.99
N LEU A 142 -15.98 -3.23 6.66
CA LEU A 142 -15.86 -2.09 5.76
C LEU A 142 -17.16 -1.28 5.71
N LEU A 143 -17.01 0.03 5.74
CA LEU A 143 -18.13 0.97 5.56
C LEU A 143 -18.26 1.36 4.09
N GLU A 144 -19.42 1.92 3.72
CA GLU A 144 -19.60 2.46 2.38
C GLU A 144 -18.70 3.69 2.16
N PRO A 145 -18.17 3.91 0.95
CA PRO A 145 -18.42 3.13 -0.28
C PRO A 145 -17.56 1.86 -0.41
N LEU A 146 -16.62 1.63 0.49
CA LEU A 146 -15.64 0.53 0.38
C LEU A 146 -16.31 -0.85 0.38
N ARG A 147 -17.38 -1.02 1.14
CA ARG A 147 -18.09 -2.29 1.20
C ARG A 147 -18.56 -2.76 -0.18
N GLY A 148 -19.04 -1.84 -1.00
CA GLY A 148 -19.47 -2.16 -2.36
C GLY A 148 -18.33 -2.25 -3.36
N LEU A 149 -17.22 -1.57 -3.11
CA LEU A 149 -16.08 -1.49 -4.04
C LEU A 149 -15.10 -2.65 -3.88
N ILE A 150 -14.82 -3.06 -2.65
CA ILE A 150 -13.84 -4.11 -2.37
C ILE A 150 -14.52 -5.47 -2.40
N ARG A 151 -14.15 -6.28 -3.40
CA ARG A 151 -14.67 -7.64 -3.57
C ARG A 151 -13.52 -8.63 -3.43
N VAL A 152 -13.78 -9.68 -2.68
CA VAL A 152 -12.81 -10.74 -2.40
C VAL A 152 -13.24 -12.09 -2.99
#